data_36f4db41abefc057164f02244c1317cb
#
_entry.id   36f4db41abefc057164f02244c1317cb
#
_cell.length_a   1.000
_cell.length_b   1.000
_cell.length_c   1.000
_cell.angle_alpha   90.00
_cell.angle_beta   90.00
_cell.angle_gamma   90.00
#
_symmetry.space_group_name_H-M   'P 1'
#
loop_
_entity.id
_entity.type
_entity.pdbx_description
1 polymer ?
#
loop_
_entity_poly.entity_id
_entity_poly.type
_entity_poly.pdbx_seq_one_letter_code
_entity_poly.pdbx_strand_id
1 'polypeptide(L)'
;MIIFGGVDGTGVWNNDKYAKIFEYSFVRILYNSWTAGPRNYERGPVTADNKLSDYTYFSALRTYRYVLSNWKASESAVFLAGYSRGGAAVIEVAKWLKNKGIPVECLILFDPVDRTGQMGLPWKDTPIADTVKTIVYAKRMKSAKSRESFGNCGLRMWNGERTPYKEFFATHGGLGGVPWTEPKAGGFIDEGPPDFKTRVTVAMDRAGANAVQKWSFDLVMDALLECEERLSEPDGPAKQ
;
A
#
# COMPACT_ATOMS: atom_id res chain seq x y z
N MET A 1 0.80 21.72 -3.45
CA MET A 1 0.91 20.90 -2.22
C MET A 1 0.67 19.42 -2.53
N ILE A 2 1.29 18.50 -1.76
CA ILE A 2 1.22 17.08 -2.07
C ILE A 2 0.51 16.34 -0.93
N ILE A 3 -0.67 15.78 -1.22
CA ILE A 3 -1.56 15.11 -0.27
C ILE A 3 -1.14 13.65 -0.16
N PHE A 4 -0.91 13.16 1.05
CA PHE A 4 -0.63 11.75 1.31
C PHE A 4 -1.82 11.04 1.96
N GLY A 5 -2.17 9.86 1.43
CA GLY A 5 -3.14 8.95 2.03
C GLY A 5 -2.57 7.55 2.20
N GLY A 6 -2.42 7.10 3.45
CA GLY A 6 -1.88 5.79 3.78
C GLY A 6 -2.91 4.88 4.44
N VAL A 7 -2.98 3.60 4.01
CA VAL A 7 -3.79 2.55 4.65
C VAL A 7 -2.92 1.35 4.93
N ASP A 8 -2.81 0.96 6.19
CA ASP A 8 -1.93 -0.12 6.62
C ASP A 8 -2.60 -1.52 6.57
N GLY A 9 -1.83 -2.55 6.87
CA GLY A 9 -2.24 -3.94 6.80
C GLY A 9 -3.19 -4.37 7.93
N THR A 10 -3.73 -5.57 7.78
CA THR A 10 -4.58 -6.20 8.79
C THR A 10 -3.86 -6.43 10.10
N GLY A 11 -4.47 -6.07 11.19
CA GLY A 11 -3.92 -6.28 12.53
C GLY A 11 -4.95 -6.58 13.60
N VAL A 12 -4.55 -6.45 14.85
CA VAL A 12 -5.35 -6.77 16.04
C VAL A 12 -6.34 -5.66 16.39
N TRP A 13 -7.39 -5.98 17.16
CA TRP A 13 -8.41 -5.01 17.64
C TRP A 13 -7.83 -3.90 18.50
N ASN A 14 -6.97 -4.27 19.46
CA ASN A 14 -6.40 -3.32 20.39
C ASN A 14 -5.49 -2.33 19.67
N ASN A 15 -5.79 -1.03 19.78
CA ASN A 15 -5.08 0.02 19.07
C ASN A 15 -3.62 0.15 19.49
N ASP A 16 -3.30 -0.01 20.78
CA ASP A 16 -1.92 0.11 21.28
C ASP A 16 -1.06 -1.05 20.79
N LYS A 17 -1.62 -2.27 20.81
CA LYS A 17 -0.94 -3.44 20.22
C LYS A 17 -0.77 -3.28 18.73
N TYR A 18 -1.79 -2.79 18.02
CA TYR A 18 -1.69 -2.49 16.59
C TYR A 18 -0.58 -1.48 16.32
N ALA A 19 -0.58 -0.36 17.04
CA ALA A 19 0.41 0.68 16.90
C ALA A 19 1.84 0.17 17.12
N LYS A 20 2.03 -0.74 18.08
CA LYS A 20 3.32 -1.37 18.36
C LYS A 20 3.75 -2.35 17.26
N ILE A 21 2.82 -3.18 16.73
CA ILE A 21 3.12 -4.13 15.65
C ILE A 21 3.49 -3.38 14.36
N PHE A 22 2.78 -2.32 14.04
CA PHE A 22 2.94 -1.53 12.82
C PHE A 22 3.81 -0.28 13.00
N GLU A 23 4.58 -0.20 14.09
CA GLU A 23 5.44 0.95 14.37
C GLU A 23 6.40 1.27 13.22
N TYR A 24 6.91 0.22 12.59
CA TYR A 24 7.88 0.30 11.50
C TYR A 24 7.30 -0.13 10.14
N SER A 25 5.98 -0.22 10.01
CA SER A 25 5.40 -0.48 8.70
C SER A 25 5.79 0.62 7.70
N PHE A 26 6.02 0.26 6.46
CA PHE A 26 6.45 1.22 5.45
C PHE A 26 5.42 2.32 5.19
N VAL A 27 4.13 1.99 5.26
CA VAL A 27 3.05 2.99 5.16
C VAL A 27 3.14 4.00 6.30
N ARG A 28 3.39 3.54 7.53
CA ARG A 28 3.50 4.41 8.70
C ARG A 28 4.78 5.24 8.68
N ILE A 29 5.90 4.68 8.22
CA ILE A 29 7.14 5.44 8.04
C ILE A 29 6.92 6.56 7.03
N LEU A 30 6.33 6.27 5.87
CA LEU A 30 6.00 7.29 4.86
C LEU A 30 5.09 8.38 5.45
N TYR A 31 4.04 7.99 6.17
CA TYR A 31 3.16 8.96 6.85
C TYR A 31 3.93 9.83 7.85
N ASN A 32 4.77 9.25 8.70
CA ASN A 32 5.50 9.98 9.72
C ASN A 32 6.53 10.95 9.15
N SER A 33 7.19 10.56 8.06
CA SER A 33 8.21 11.37 7.38
C SER A 33 7.64 12.37 6.37
N TRP A 34 6.32 12.35 6.10
CA TRP A 34 5.71 13.19 5.08
C TRP A 34 5.66 14.65 5.50
N THR A 35 6.33 15.53 4.77
CA THR A 35 6.41 16.97 5.02
C THR A 35 5.88 17.83 3.86
N ALA A 36 5.61 17.22 2.71
CA ALA A 36 5.23 17.92 1.47
C ALA A 36 3.77 18.45 1.46
N GLY A 37 2.99 18.14 2.50
CA GLY A 37 1.60 18.62 2.60
C GLY A 37 0.73 17.82 3.58
N PRO A 38 -0.59 17.93 3.44
CA PRO A 38 -1.55 17.23 4.28
C PRO A 38 -1.36 15.72 4.19
N ARG A 39 -1.50 15.02 5.33
CA ARG A 39 -1.31 13.58 5.40
C ARG A 39 -2.37 12.90 6.25
N ASN A 40 -2.84 11.75 5.80
CA ASN A 40 -3.73 10.85 6.53
C ASN A 40 -3.13 9.46 6.66
N TYR A 41 -3.35 8.83 7.80
CA TYR A 41 -3.02 7.45 8.05
C TYR A 41 -4.23 6.72 8.64
N GLU A 42 -4.64 5.67 7.95
CA GLU A 42 -5.65 4.74 8.42
C GLU A 42 -4.97 3.46 8.88
N ARG A 43 -5.24 3.05 10.11
CA ARG A 43 -4.91 1.70 10.51
C ARG A 43 -5.67 0.71 9.62
N GLY A 44 -5.05 -0.41 9.32
CA GLY A 44 -5.69 -1.46 8.54
C GLY A 44 -6.85 -2.16 9.28
N PRO A 45 -7.59 -2.98 8.56
CA PRO A 45 -8.72 -3.72 9.11
C PRO A 45 -8.27 -4.72 10.18
N VAL A 46 -9.20 -5.13 11.02
CA VAL A 46 -8.93 -6.15 12.05
C VAL A 46 -8.99 -7.56 11.49
N THR A 47 -8.25 -8.46 12.12
CA THR A 47 -8.13 -9.87 11.70
C THR A 47 -9.42 -10.66 11.92
N ALA A 48 -10.26 -10.25 12.86
CA ALA A 48 -11.45 -10.98 13.16
C ALA A 48 -12.40 -10.95 11.98
N ASP A 49 -12.41 -12.01 11.28
CA ASP A 49 -13.52 -12.89 11.00
C ASP A 49 -14.91 -12.30 10.87
N ASN A 50 -15.16 -11.07 10.90
CA ASN A 50 -16.52 -10.65 11.05
C ASN A 50 -17.07 -9.97 9.83
N LYS A 51 -17.73 -10.71 9.22
CA LYS A 51 -19.08 -10.72 8.64
C LYS A 51 -19.91 -9.41 8.69
N LEU A 52 -19.54 -8.39 9.47
CA LEU A 52 -20.40 -7.23 9.72
C LEU A 52 -19.81 -5.86 9.42
N SER A 53 -18.52 -5.74 9.22
CA SER A 53 -17.92 -4.46 8.83
C SER A 53 -16.64 -4.70 8.05
N ASP A 54 -16.70 -4.42 6.77
CA ASP A 54 -15.48 -4.36 5.98
C ASP A 54 -14.74 -3.06 6.31
N TYR A 55 -13.92 -3.16 7.34
CA TYR A 55 -13.04 -2.05 7.72
C TYR A 55 -12.12 -1.60 6.57
N THR A 56 -11.86 -2.49 5.60
CA THR A 56 -11.13 -2.16 4.38
C THR A 56 -11.87 -1.08 3.58
N TYR A 57 -13.19 -1.26 3.41
CA TYR A 57 -14.04 -0.27 2.74
C TYR A 57 -14.05 1.06 3.49
N PHE A 58 -14.24 1.04 4.82
CA PHE A 58 -14.29 2.26 5.60
C PHE A 58 -12.95 2.99 5.64
N SER A 59 -11.83 2.27 5.67
CA SER A 59 -10.50 2.88 5.57
C SER A 59 -10.29 3.54 4.20
N ALA A 60 -10.68 2.86 3.12
CA ALA A 60 -10.69 3.44 1.79
C ALA A 60 -11.56 4.71 1.71
N LEU A 61 -12.79 4.65 2.26
CA LEU A 61 -13.72 5.78 2.23
C LEU A 61 -13.21 6.99 3.03
N ARG A 62 -12.60 6.77 4.20
CA ARG A 62 -11.99 7.87 4.99
C ARG A 62 -10.81 8.48 4.27
N THR A 63 -9.91 7.67 3.71
CA THR A 63 -8.78 8.14 2.90
C THR A 63 -9.26 8.93 1.69
N TYR A 64 -10.25 8.42 0.96
CA TYR A 64 -10.85 9.12 -0.18
C TYR A 64 -11.42 10.48 0.21
N ARG A 65 -12.23 10.54 1.28
CA ARG A 65 -12.81 11.79 1.79
C ARG A 65 -11.73 12.77 2.23
N TYR A 66 -10.68 12.28 2.86
CA TYR A 66 -9.55 13.11 3.26
C TYR A 66 -8.86 13.74 2.06
N VAL A 67 -8.60 12.96 1.01
CA VAL A 67 -8.04 13.50 -0.23
C VAL A 67 -8.97 14.57 -0.81
N LEU A 68 -10.27 14.30 -0.94
CA LEU A 68 -11.22 15.27 -1.49
C LEU A 68 -11.27 16.58 -0.69
N SER A 69 -11.21 16.50 0.65
CA SER A 69 -11.28 17.70 1.49
C SER A 69 -10.04 18.59 1.40
N ASN A 70 -8.92 18.05 0.92
CA ASN A 70 -7.66 18.78 0.77
C ASN A 70 -7.30 19.08 -0.69
N TRP A 71 -8.05 18.49 -1.65
CA TRP A 71 -7.75 18.63 -3.06
C TRP A 71 -8.08 20.04 -3.58
N LYS A 72 -7.11 20.63 -4.26
CA LYS A 72 -7.26 21.85 -5.04
C LYS A 72 -6.74 21.59 -6.45
N ALA A 73 -7.61 21.74 -7.45
CA ALA A 73 -7.23 21.52 -8.85
C ALA A 73 -6.04 22.42 -9.21
N SER A 74 -5.13 21.91 -10.03
CA SER A 74 -3.88 22.55 -10.47
C SER A 74 -2.82 22.81 -9.38
N GLU A 75 -3.19 22.89 -8.09
CA GLU A 75 -2.26 23.17 -6.99
C GLU A 75 -1.88 21.93 -6.17
N SER A 76 -2.54 20.78 -6.42
CA SER A 76 -2.38 19.59 -5.62
C SER A 76 -1.95 18.37 -6.42
N ALA A 77 -1.23 17.47 -5.77
CA ALA A 77 -0.97 16.11 -6.23
C ALA A 77 -1.34 15.10 -5.12
N VAL A 78 -1.56 13.84 -5.50
CA VAL A 78 -2.01 12.79 -4.57
C VAL A 78 -1.02 11.64 -4.60
N PHE A 79 -0.52 11.27 -3.42
CA PHE A 79 0.25 10.07 -3.17
C PHE A 79 -0.56 9.12 -2.29
N LEU A 80 -0.67 7.87 -2.70
CA LEU A 80 -1.39 6.85 -1.94
C LEU A 80 -0.43 5.70 -1.61
N ALA A 81 -0.45 5.23 -0.37
CA ALA A 81 0.34 4.08 0.05
C ALA A 81 -0.53 3.03 0.76
N GLY A 82 -0.32 1.75 0.45
CA GLY A 82 -1.06 0.70 1.11
C GLY A 82 -0.32 -0.62 1.24
N TYR A 83 -0.53 -1.30 2.37
CA TYR A 83 0.02 -2.61 2.65
C TYR A 83 -1.09 -3.65 2.83
N SER A 84 -0.90 -4.86 2.29
CA SER A 84 -1.85 -5.95 2.45
C SER A 84 -3.27 -5.54 2.01
N ARG A 85 -4.31 -5.70 2.86
CA ARG A 85 -5.66 -5.18 2.58
C ARG A 85 -5.73 -3.66 2.47
N GLY A 86 -4.82 -2.94 3.10
CA GLY A 86 -4.65 -1.50 2.87
C GLY A 86 -4.23 -1.17 1.44
N GLY A 87 -3.44 -2.06 0.81
CA GLY A 87 -3.11 -1.95 -0.61
C GLY A 87 -4.33 -2.07 -1.51
N ALA A 88 -5.23 -3.03 -1.23
CA ALA A 88 -6.51 -3.12 -1.94
C ALA A 88 -7.37 -1.86 -1.73
N ALA A 89 -7.38 -1.32 -0.50
CA ALA A 89 -8.12 -0.09 -0.18
C ALA A 89 -7.64 1.11 -1.02
N VAL A 90 -6.32 1.34 -1.11
CA VAL A 90 -5.81 2.49 -1.88
C VAL A 90 -5.94 2.32 -3.40
N ILE A 91 -5.95 1.09 -3.91
CA ILE A 91 -6.30 0.82 -5.32
C ILE A 91 -7.74 1.27 -5.60
N GLU A 92 -8.67 0.96 -4.70
CA GLU A 92 -10.07 1.40 -4.83
C GLU A 92 -10.21 2.92 -4.67
N VAL A 93 -9.45 3.54 -3.76
CA VAL A 93 -9.38 5.01 -3.64
C VAL A 93 -8.93 5.65 -4.95
N ALA A 94 -7.88 5.13 -5.58
CA ALA A 94 -7.39 5.63 -6.87
C ALA A 94 -8.48 5.55 -7.96
N LYS A 95 -9.25 4.46 -7.99
CA LYS A 95 -10.40 4.32 -8.90
C LYS A 95 -11.49 5.36 -8.61
N TRP A 96 -11.84 5.61 -7.35
CA TRP A 96 -12.85 6.62 -7.01
C TRP A 96 -12.37 8.04 -7.35
N LEU A 97 -11.08 8.32 -7.17
CA LEU A 97 -10.46 9.58 -7.57
C LEU A 97 -10.48 9.77 -9.10
N LYS A 98 -10.17 8.71 -9.87
CA LYS A 98 -10.33 8.72 -11.33
C LYS A 98 -11.73 9.14 -11.74
N ASN A 99 -12.78 8.60 -11.10
CA ASN A 99 -14.17 8.94 -11.38
C ASN A 99 -14.52 10.42 -11.06
N LYS A 100 -13.64 11.12 -10.34
CA LYS A 100 -13.71 12.55 -10.05
C LYS A 100 -12.77 13.40 -10.90
N GLY A 101 -12.05 12.78 -11.85
CA GLY A 101 -11.05 13.47 -12.64
C GLY A 101 -9.78 13.85 -11.88
N ILE A 102 -9.54 13.24 -10.71
CA ILE A 102 -8.37 13.50 -9.86
C ILE A 102 -7.31 12.44 -10.15
N PRO A 103 -6.16 12.80 -10.74
CA PRO A 103 -5.07 11.86 -10.96
C PRO A 103 -4.36 11.52 -9.65
N VAL A 104 -3.80 10.30 -9.58
CA VAL A 104 -2.88 9.88 -8.52
C VAL A 104 -1.46 9.97 -9.06
N GLU A 105 -0.64 10.77 -8.42
CA GLU A 105 0.76 10.98 -8.83
C GLU A 105 1.61 9.73 -8.60
N CYS A 106 1.50 9.16 -7.39
CA CYS A 106 2.20 7.95 -7.04
C CYS A 106 1.31 7.01 -6.21
N LEU A 107 1.20 5.76 -6.67
CA LEU A 107 0.52 4.67 -5.96
C LEU A 107 1.56 3.66 -5.47
N ILE A 108 1.69 3.54 -4.15
CA ILE A 108 2.71 2.74 -3.47
C ILE A 108 2.04 1.52 -2.85
N LEU A 109 2.42 0.34 -3.31
CA LEU A 109 1.78 -0.93 -2.95
C LEU A 109 2.81 -1.90 -2.36
N PHE A 110 2.59 -2.26 -1.10
CA PHE A 110 3.38 -3.27 -0.39
C PHE A 110 2.55 -4.55 -0.31
N ASP A 111 2.81 -5.49 -1.21
CA ASP A 111 2.17 -6.79 -1.33
C ASP A 111 0.63 -6.74 -1.13
N PRO A 112 -0.09 -5.97 -1.95
CA PRO A 112 -1.51 -5.74 -1.81
C PRO A 112 -2.29 -7.03 -1.96
N VAL A 113 -3.23 -7.26 -1.03
CA VAL A 113 -4.06 -8.45 -0.95
C VAL A 113 -5.51 -8.04 -0.77
N ASP A 114 -6.38 -8.55 -1.60
CA ASP A 114 -7.81 -8.40 -1.39
C ASP A 114 -8.43 -9.68 -0.84
N ARG A 115 -9.00 -9.57 0.33
CA ARG A 115 -9.83 -10.62 0.95
C ARG A 115 -11.27 -10.17 1.13
N THR A 116 -11.63 -9.03 0.58
CA THR A 116 -12.99 -8.48 0.66
C THR A 116 -14.00 -9.33 -0.08
N GLY A 117 -13.60 -10.04 -1.13
CA GLY A 117 -14.43 -10.99 -1.87
C GLY A 117 -15.05 -12.07 -0.98
N GLN A 118 -14.46 -12.38 0.17
CA GLN A 118 -15.06 -13.24 1.19
C GLN A 118 -16.24 -12.57 1.91
N MET A 119 -16.38 -11.25 1.78
CA MET A 119 -17.41 -10.41 2.38
C MET A 119 -18.38 -9.83 1.34
N GLY A 120 -18.32 -10.32 0.10
CA GLY A 120 -19.21 -9.89 -0.98
C GLY A 120 -18.76 -8.63 -1.73
N LEU A 121 -17.57 -8.12 -1.48
CA LEU A 121 -17.01 -6.98 -2.21
C LEU A 121 -15.97 -7.46 -3.23
N PRO A 122 -16.20 -7.23 -4.53
CA PRO A 122 -15.37 -7.79 -5.60
C PRO A 122 -14.14 -6.91 -5.93
N TRP A 123 -13.31 -6.60 -4.97
CA TRP A 123 -12.13 -5.74 -5.21
C TRP A 123 -10.90 -6.48 -5.72
N LYS A 124 -10.86 -7.80 -5.55
CA LYS A 124 -9.68 -8.60 -5.91
C LYS A 124 -9.27 -8.43 -7.38
N ASP A 125 -10.22 -8.17 -8.24
CA ASP A 125 -10.01 -7.99 -9.68
C ASP A 125 -10.05 -6.50 -10.10
N THR A 126 -10.12 -5.56 -9.13
CA THR A 126 -10.09 -4.14 -9.45
C THR A 126 -8.76 -3.77 -10.08
N PRO A 127 -8.76 -3.29 -11.34
CA PRO A 127 -7.55 -2.82 -11.98
C PRO A 127 -7.09 -1.50 -11.38
N ILE A 128 -5.79 -1.24 -11.46
CA ILE A 128 -5.23 0.07 -11.11
C ILE A 128 -5.71 1.09 -12.14
N ALA A 129 -6.17 2.23 -11.66
CA ALA A 129 -6.65 3.32 -12.50
C ALA A 129 -5.53 3.83 -13.44
N ASP A 130 -5.84 4.04 -14.70
CA ASP A 130 -4.91 4.57 -15.72
C ASP A 130 -4.53 6.05 -15.52
N THR A 131 -5.18 6.72 -14.58
CA THR A 131 -4.81 8.06 -14.10
C THR A 131 -3.71 8.06 -13.04
N VAL A 132 -3.21 6.89 -12.65
CA VAL A 132 -2.01 6.73 -11.80
C VAL A 132 -0.78 6.92 -12.69
N LYS A 133 0.09 7.88 -12.33
CA LYS A 133 1.29 8.19 -13.12
C LYS A 133 2.46 7.27 -12.78
N THR A 134 2.76 7.14 -11.49
CA THR A 134 3.86 6.30 -11.00
C THR A 134 3.32 5.18 -10.13
N ILE A 135 3.76 3.95 -10.38
CA ILE A 135 3.40 2.77 -9.59
C ILE A 135 4.65 2.18 -8.96
N VAL A 136 4.68 2.16 -7.64
CA VAL A 136 5.70 1.48 -6.84
C VAL A 136 5.06 0.25 -6.22
N TYR A 137 5.24 -0.92 -6.83
CA TYR A 137 4.58 -2.15 -6.39
C TYR A 137 5.61 -3.21 -5.99
N ALA A 138 5.81 -3.40 -4.69
CA ALA A 138 6.60 -4.50 -4.12
C ALA A 138 5.70 -5.72 -3.91
N LYS A 139 6.09 -6.86 -4.48
CA LYS A 139 5.34 -8.12 -4.43
C LYS A 139 6.23 -9.24 -3.90
N ARG A 140 5.67 -10.16 -3.10
CA ARG A 140 6.43 -11.33 -2.64
C ARG A 140 6.71 -12.30 -3.77
N MET A 141 7.91 -12.89 -3.76
CA MET A 141 8.24 -14.00 -4.64
C MET A 141 7.45 -15.25 -4.27
N LYS A 142 6.93 -15.95 -5.25
CA LYS A 142 6.24 -17.24 -5.05
C LYS A 142 7.15 -18.29 -4.38
N SER A 143 8.46 -18.24 -4.65
CA SER A 143 9.46 -19.13 -4.05
C SER A 143 9.63 -18.95 -2.54
N ALA A 144 9.21 -17.83 -1.96
CA ALA A 144 9.22 -17.59 -0.51
C ALA A 144 8.19 -18.45 0.23
N LYS A 145 7.18 -18.98 -0.45
CA LYS A 145 6.11 -19.80 0.14
C LYS A 145 5.39 -19.11 1.31
N SER A 146 5.30 -17.79 1.26
CA SER A 146 4.65 -16.99 2.30
C SER A 146 3.22 -16.67 1.88
N ARG A 147 2.27 -16.88 2.78
CA ARG A 147 0.85 -16.56 2.57
C ARG A 147 0.35 -16.91 1.16
N GLU A 148 0.63 -18.15 0.70
CA GLU A 148 0.25 -18.60 -0.65
C GLU A 148 -1.26 -18.55 -0.87
N SER A 149 -2.05 -18.69 0.20
CA SER A 149 -3.50 -18.52 0.18
C SER A 149 -3.96 -17.07 -0.09
N PHE A 150 -3.05 -16.08 0.03
CA PHE A 150 -3.37 -14.68 -0.22
C PHE A 150 -3.11 -14.36 -1.69
N GLY A 151 -4.16 -14.13 -2.46
CA GLY A 151 -4.03 -13.62 -3.83
C GLY A 151 -3.61 -12.14 -3.82
N ASN A 152 -2.63 -11.77 -4.67
CA ASN A 152 -2.35 -10.36 -4.90
C ASN A 152 -3.43 -9.71 -5.77
N CYS A 153 -3.75 -8.46 -5.50
CA CYS A 153 -4.63 -7.62 -6.32
C CYS A 153 -3.85 -6.54 -7.06
N GLY A 154 -4.52 -5.78 -7.94
CA GLY A 154 -3.88 -4.70 -8.71
C GLY A 154 -2.84 -5.19 -9.72
N LEU A 155 -2.98 -6.41 -10.23
CA LEU A 155 -2.04 -7.00 -11.20
C LEU A 155 -2.26 -6.53 -12.64
N ARG A 156 -3.33 -5.77 -12.87
CA ARG A 156 -3.69 -5.20 -14.17
C ARG A 156 -4.01 -3.72 -14.03
N MET A 157 -3.71 -2.98 -15.09
CA MET A 157 -4.13 -1.60 -15.29
C MET A 157 -5.53 -1.57 -15.91
N TRP A 158 -6.20 -0.42 -15.82
CA TRP A 158 -7.53 -0.22 -16.41
C TRP A 158 -7.58 -0.44 -17.93
N ASN A 159 -6.48 -0.13 -18.62
CA ASN A 159 -6.31 -0.38 -20.06
C ASN A 159 -6.06 -1.86 -20.43
N GLY A 160 -6.06 -2.75 -19.43
CA GLY A 160 -5.82 -4.19 -19.61
C GLY A 160 -4.35 -4.62 -19.54
N GLU A 161 -3.42 -3.69 -19.52
CA GLU A 161 -1.99 -3.97 -19.42
C GLU A 161 -1.64 -4.57 -18.05
N ARG A 162 -0.53 -5.29 -18.00
CA ARG A 162 0.00 -5.81 -16.75
C ARG A 162 0.62 -4.68 -15.93
N THR A 163 0.24 -4.59 -14.67
CA THR A 163 0.86 -3.64 -13.73
C THR A 163 2.36 -3.97 -13.56
N PRO A 164 3.26 -2.99 -13.67
CA PRO A 164 4.66 -3.18 -13.33
C PRO A 164 4.81 -3.44 -11.84
N TYR A 165 5.62 -4.43 -11.46
CA TYR A 165 5.97 -4.71 -10.08
C TYR A 165 7.38 -5.29 -9.97
N LYS A 166 7.97 -5.18 -8.78
CA LYS A 166 9.23 -5.86 -8.42
C LYS A 166 8.97 -6.92 -7.37
N GLU A 167 9.53 -8.10 -7.57
CA GLU A 167 9.42 -9.20 -6.62
C GLU A 167 10.59 -9.25 -5.64
N PHE A 168 10.27 -9.56 -4.38
CA PHE A 168 11.25 -9.68 -3.31
C PHE A 168 11.09 -10.99 -2.57
N PHE A 169 12.23 -11.57 -2.16
CA PHE A 169 12.25 -12.80 -1.36
C PHE A 169 12.12 -12.45 0.13
N ALA A 170 10.90 -12.29 0.57
CA ALA A 170 10.52 -12.01 1.96
C ALA A 170 9.14 -12.60 2.25
N THR A 171 8.74 -12.60 3.52
CA THR A 171 7.36 -12.92 3.89
C THR A 171 6.42 -11.77 3.53
N HIS A 172 5.12 -12.03 3.59
CA HIS A 172 4.10 -10.99 3.49
C HIS A 172 4.33 -9.85 4.50
N GLY A 173 4.70 -10.21 5.75
CA GLY A 173 5.04 -9.22 6.78
C GLY A 173 6.26 -8.38 6.42
N GLY A 174 7.34 -9.03 5.95
CA GLY A 174 8.55 -8.34 5.51
C GLY A 174 8.30 -7.34 4.39
N LEU A 175 7.41 -7.66 3.45
CA LEU A 175 7.01 -6.74 2.35
C LEU A 175 6.33 -5.47 2.85
N GLY A 176 5.68 -5.52 4.01
CA GLY A 176 5.01 -4.37 4.63
C GLY A 176 5.84 -3.61 5.66
N GLY A 177 7.09 -4.04 5.92
CA GLY A 177 7.93 -3.45 6.96
C GLY A 177 7.65 -3.97 8.37
N VAL A 178 6.96 -5.09 8.50
CA VAL A 178 6.68 -5.81 9.76
C VAL A 178 7.26 -7.24 9.71
N PRO A 179 8.59 -7.38 9.54
CA PRO A 179 9.21 -8.68 9.39
C PRO A 179 9.08 -9.51 10.67
N TRP A 180 9.10 -10.83 10.52
CA TRP A 180 9.04 -11.74 11.63
C TRP A 180 10.27 -11.64 12.54
N THR A 181 10.05 -11.86 13.83
CA THR A 181 11.10 -11.90 14.85
C THR A 181 11.33 -13.30 15.41
N GLU A 182 10.39 -14.20 15.22
CA GLU A 182 10.46 -15.61 15.58
C GLU A 182 10.38 -16.49 14.31
N PRO A 183 11.02 -17.65 14.27
CA PRO A 183 11.84 -18.32 15.29
C PRO A 183 13.20 -17.65 15.50
N LYS A 184 13.74 -17.72 16.76
CA LYS A 184 15.01 -17.07 17.12
C LYS A 184 16.25 -17.73 16.53
N ALA A 185 16.18 -18.97 16.13
CA ALA A 185 17.33 -19.77 15.68
C ALA A 185 17.09 -20.29 14.26
N GLY A 186 17.50 -19.55 13.24
CA GLY A 186 17.78 -20.04 11.87
C GLY A 186 16.72 -20.88 11.12
N GLY A 187 15.63 -21.23 11.78
CA GLY A 187 14.56 -22.02 11.18
C GLY A 187 13.71 -21.21 10.21
N PHE A 188 12.98 -21.90 9.35
CA PHE A 188 11.99 -21.26 8.49
C PHE A 188 10.80 -20.77 9.32
N ILE A 189 10.30 -19.58 8.96
CA ILE A 189 9.14 -18.94 9.56
C ILE A 189 7.91 -19.82 9.31
N ASP A 190 7.11 -20.02 10.37
CA ASP A 190 5.82 -20.67 10.30
C ASP A 190 4.71 -19.60 10.47
N GLU A 191 3.97 -19.38 9.42
CA GLU A 191 2.91 -18.37 9.40
C GLU A 191 1.56 -18.90 9.91
N GLY A 192 1.54 -20.16 10.32
CA GLY A 192 0.33 -20.85 10.76
C GLY A 192 -0.64 -21.17 9.60
N PRO A 193 -1.77 -21.86 9.94
CA PRO A 193 -2.72 -22.28 8.92
C PRO A 193 -3.35 -21.09 8.16
N PRO A 194 -3.68 -21.29 6.89
CA PRO A 194 -3.50 -22.50 6.08
C PRO A 194 -2.12 -22.63 5.42
N ASP A 195 -1.24 -21.64 5.54
CA ASP A 195 -0.02 -21.52 4.75
C ASP A 195 1.22 -22.20 5.38
N PHE A 196 1.24 -22.33 6.72
CA PHE A 196 2.31 -22.99 7.46
C PHE A 196 3.74 -22.51 7.16
N LYS A 197 4.69 -23.46 6.92
CA LYS A 197 6.11 -23.13 6.79
C LYS A 197 6.46 -22.46 5.46
N THR A 198 7.09 -21.32 5.59
CA THR A 198 7.71 -20.59 4.48
C THR A 198 9.06 -21.20 4.10
N ARG A 199 9.72 -20.64 3.09
CA ARG A 199 11.15 -20.86 2.78
C ARG A 199 12.01 -19.67 3.20
N VAL A 200 11.51 -18.85 4.10
CA VAL A 200 12.14 -17.61 4.56
C VAL A 200 12.53 -17.78 6.03
N THR A 201 13.78 -17.49 6.36
CA THR A 201 14.23 -17.35 7.75
C THR A 201 14.04 -15.91 8.20
N VAL A 202 14.11 -15.65 9.52
CA VAL A 202 14.02 -14.29 10.07
C VAL A 202 15.10 -13.36 9.49
N ALA A 203 16.31 -13.86 9.27
CA ALA A 203 17.38 -13.08 8.66
C ALA A 203 17.09 -12.72 7.19
N MET A 204 16.56 -13.68 6.42
CA MET A 204 16.13 -13.44 5.03
C MET A 204 14.95 -12.46 4.96
N ASP A 205 14.00 -12.59 5.87
CA ASP A 205 12.83 -11.70 5.92
C ASP A 205 13.24 -10.25 6.20
N ARG A 206 14.14 -10.07 7.17
CA ARG A 206 14.69 -8.73 7.48
C ARG A 206 15.50 -8.17 6.33
N ALA A 207 16.34 -8.97 5.67
CA ALA A 207 17.10 -8.54 4.50
C ALA A 207 16.17 -8.16 3.34
N GLY A 208 15.12 -8.96 3.11
CA GLY A 208 14.10 -8.66 2.10
C GLY A 208 13.32 -7.39 2.41
N ALA A 209 12.92 -7.18 3.67
CA ALA A 209 12.25 -5.96 4.11
C ALA A 209 13.13 -4.71 3.86
N ASN A 210 14.42 -4.77 4.22
CA ASN A 210 15.36 -3.67 3.95
C ASN A 210 15.50 -3.38 2.46
N ALA A 211 15.54 -4.42 1.62
CA ALA A 211 15.61 -4.26 0.17
C ALA A 211 14.35 -3.62 -0.41
N VAL A 212 13.17 -4.00 0.09
CA VAL A 212 11.89 -3.36 -0.26
C VAL A 212 11.90 -1.89 0.13
N GLN A 213 12.24 -1.59 1.38
CA GLN A 213 12.28 -0.22 1.88
C GLN A 213 13.18 0.67 1.02
N LYS A 214 14.43 0.25 0.83
CA LYS A 214 15.38 1.03 0.02
C LYS A 214 14.82 1.30 -1.38
N TRP A 215 14.45 0.24 -2.08
CA TRP A 215 13.98 0.36 -3.47
C TRP A 215 12.71 1.22 -3.59
N SER A 216 11.72 1.00 -2.72
CA SER A 216 10.46 1.71 -2.83
C SER A 216 10.58 3.18 -2.41
N PHE A 217 11.39 3.46 -1.39
CA PHE A 217 11.56 4.83 -0.90
C PHE A 217 12.38 5.68 -1.87
N ASP A 218 13.40 5.10 -2.52
CA ASP A 218 14.14 5.77 -3.59
C ASP A 218 13.15 6.22 -4.70
N LEU A 219 12.29 5.33 -5.20
CA LEU A 219 11.30 5.66 -6.23
C LEU A 219 10.23 6.66 -5.77
N VAL A 220 9.82 6.59 -4.50
CA VAL A 220 8.86 7.56 -3.94
C VAL A 220 9.50 8.94 -3.86
N MET A 221 10.78 9.02 -3.47
CA MET A 221 11.50 10.30 -3.44
C MET A 221 11.68 10.90 -4.82
N ASP A 222 12.03 10.09 -5.82
CA ASP A 222 12.12 10.54 -7.22
C ASP A 222 10.77 11.12 -7.69
N ALA A 223 9.68 10.38 -7.49
CA ALA A 223 8.33 10.84 -7.84
C ALA A 223 7.90 12.11 -7.07
N LEU A 224 8.35 12.26 -5.82
CA LEU A 224 8.08 13.44 -5.00
C LEU A 224 8.80 14.67 -5.55
N LEU A 225 10.09 14.54 -5.87
CA LEU A 225 10.89 15.64 -6.43
C LEU A 225 10.34 16.10 -7.77
N GLU A 226 10.06 15.17 -8.70
CA GLU A 226 9.43 15.50 -9.99
C GLU A 226 8.08 16.22 -9.82
N CYS A 227 7.32 15.82 -8.82
CA CYS A 227 6.03 16.43 -8.51
C CYS A 227 6.19 17.83 -7.93
N GLU A 228 7.15 18.06 -7.02
CA GLU A 228 7.44 19.37 -6.43
C GLU A 228 7.93 20.36 -7.49
N GLU A 229 8.84 19.93 -8.37
CA GLU A 229 9.32 20.75 -9.51
C GLU A 229 8.15 21.20 -10.38
N ARG A 230 7.29 20.29 -10.80
CA ARG A 230 6.13 20.60 -11.65
C ARG A 230 5.14 21.55 -10.97
N LEU A 231 4.90 21.38 -9.65
CA LEU A 231 3.98 22.25 -8.90
C LEU A 231 4.59 23.62 -8.58
N SER A 232 5.90 23.78 -8.69
CA SER A 232 6.60 25.05 -8.49
C SER A 232 6.71 25.90 -9.76
N GLU A 233 6.55 25.28 -10.94
CA GLU A 233 6.54 26.01 -12.21
C GLU A 233 5.30 26.91 -12.24
N PRO A 234 5.47 28.25 -12.44
CA PRO A 234 4.32 29.12 -12.62
C PRO A 234 3.59 28.70 -13.89
N ASP A 235 2.26 28.65 -13.83
CA ASP A 235 1.42 28.39 -14.99
C ASP A 235 1.91 29.26 -16.15
N GLY A 236 2.55 28.62 -17.15
CA GLY A 236 2.97 29.31 -18.35
C GLY A 236 1.76 29.95 -19.01
N PRO A 237 1.92 31.05 -19.78
CA PRO A 237 0.81 31.78 -20.34
C PRO A 237 -0.13 30.81 -21.07
N ALA A 238 -1.40 30.81 -20.66
CA ALA A 238 -2.46 30.02 -21.25
C ALA A 238 -2.35 30.12 -22.79
N LYS A 239 -2.08 28.99 -23.43
CA LYS A 239 -2.14 28.93 -24.89
C LYS A 239 -3.57 29.33 -25.30
N GLN A 240 -3.69 30.53 -25.79
CA GLN A 240 -4.92 31.07 -26.42
C GLN A 240 -5.28 30.25 -27.66
#